data_af8eebccb86258260b49f3feb77b925a
#
_entry.id   af8eebccb86258260b49f3feb77b925a
#
_cell.length_a   1.000
_cell.length_b   1.000
_cell.length_c   1.000
_cell.angle_alpha   90.00
_cell.angle_beta   90.00
_cell.angle_gamma   90.00
#
_symmetry.space_group_name_H-M   'P 1'
#
loop_
_entity.id
_entity.type
_entity.pdbx_description
1 polymer ?
#
loop_
_entity_poly.entity_id
_entity_poly.type
_entity_poly.pdbx_seq_one_letter_code
_entity_poly.pdbx_strand_id
1 'polypeptide(L)'
;MEKRIGTITLLVSDRSQSEAINHLLSDFSDIILCRQGLPLQQHGIAVISLIVSGTVDRINGLCGRAGRLADVEAKAVVTKQNND
;
A
#
# COMPACT_ATOMS: atom_id res chain seq x y z
N MET A 1 -21.09 4.98 -3.22
CA MET A 1 -19.84 5.49 -3.75
C MET A 1 -19.16 4.41 -4.56
N GLU A 2 -18.53 4.83 -5.64
CA GLU A 2 -17.90 3.89 -6.55
C GLU A 2 -16.66 3.28 -5.95
N LYS A 3 -16.54 1.97 -6.07
CA LYS A 3 -15.32 1.27 -5.73
C LYS A 3 -14.49 1.05 -6.98
N ARG A 4 -13.20 1.11 -6.81
CA ARG A 4 -12.24 0.86 -7.89
C ARG A 4 -11.22 -0.15 -7.43
N ILE A 5 -10.65 -0.83 -8.39
CA ILE A 5 -9.51 -1.72 -8.12
C ILE A 5 -8.25 -0.91 -8.31
N GLY A 6 -7.31 -1.10 -7.42
CA GLY A 6 -6.02 -0.46 -7.52
C GLY A 6 -4.91 -1.34 -6.98
N THR A 7 -3.70 -0.90 -7.23
CA THR A 7 -2.51 -1.49 -6.64
C THR A 7 -1.71 -0.41 -5.95
N ILE A 8 -1.05 -0.78 -4.86
CA ILE A 8 -0.14 0.13 -4.17
C ILE A 8 1.15 -0.63 -3.95
N THR A 9 2.25 -0.03 -4.36
CA THR A 9 3.58 -0.60 -4.12
C THR A 9 4.32 0.26 -3.11
N LEU A 10 4.86 -0.39 -2.10
CA LEU A 10 5.70 0.25 -1.08
C LEU A 10 7.12 -0.26 -1.21
N LEU A 11 8.07 0.67 -1.27
CA LEU A 11 9.49 0.36 -1.18
C LEU A 11 9.97 0.82 0.19
N VAL A 12 10.43 -0.11 1.00
CA VAL A 12 10.77 0.14 2.40
C VAL A 12 12.26 -0.08 2.57
N SER A 13 12.99 0.99 2.89
CA SER A 13 14.44 0.92 3.03
C SER A 13 14.93 0.87 4.47
N ASP A 14 14.02 0.78 5.43
CA ASP A 14 14.37 0.63 6.85
C ASP A 14 13.41 -0.36 7.51
N ARG A 15 13.95 -1.46 8.04
CA ARG A 15 13.18 -2.50 8.72
C ARG A 15 12.45 -1.99 9.96
N SER A 16 12.94 -0.93 10.57
CA SER A 16 12.28 -0.40 11.76
C SER A 16 10.88 0.11 11.47
N GLN A 17 10.51 0.30 10.18
CA GLN A 17 9.18 0.73 9.79
C GLN A 17 8.16 -0.40 9.73
N SER A 18 8.57 -1.66 9.92
CA SER A 18 7.66 -2.81 9.75
C SER A 18 6.43 -2.71 10.64
N GLU A 19 6.63 -2.32 11.89
CA GLU A 19 5.52 -2.23 12.85
C GLU A 19 4.55 -1.12 12.46
N ALA A 20 5.07 0.04 12.09
CA ALA A 20 4.25 1.16 11.66
C ALA A 20 3.47 0.82 10.39
N ILE A 21 4.12 0.13 9.45
CA ILE A 21 3.46 -0.30 8.21
C ILE A 21 2.35 -1.30 8.52
N ASN A 22 2.60 -2.30 9.34
CA ASN A 22 1.58 -3.28 9.70
C ASN A 22 0.39 -2.64 10.39
N HIS A 23 0.64 -1.66 11.25
CA HIS A 23 -0.43 -0.94 11.91
C HIS A 23 -1.27 -0.14 10.91
N LEU A 24 -0.59 0.55 9.99
CA LEU A 24 -1.27 1.32 8.94
C LEU A 24 -2.13 0.40 8.06
N LEU A 25 -1.58 -0.73 7.62
CA LEU A 25 -2.33 -1.65 6.76
C LEU A 25 -3.54 -2.24 7.48
N SER A 26 -3.43 -2.45 8.78
CA SER A 26 -4.55 -2.90 9.58
C SER A 26 -5.71 -1.89 9.58
N ASP A 27 -5.41 -0.59 9.59
CA ASP A 27 -6.43 0.45 9.52
C ASP A 27 -7.19 0.47 8.20
N PHE A 28 -6.62 -0.12 7.15
CA PHE A 28 -7.22 -0.18 5.81
C PHE A 28 -7.54 -1.61 5.39
N SER A 29 -7.63 -2.53 6.35
CA SER A 29 -7.84 -3.95 6.03
C SER A 29 -9.13 -4.20 5.26
N ASP A 30 -10.12 -3.33 5.40
CA ASP A 30 -11.40 -3.46 4.70
C ASP A 30 -11.29 -3.26 3.19
N ILE A 31 -10.23 -2.61 2.70
CA ILE A 31 -10.05 -2.42 1.26
C ILE A 31 -8.93 -3.26 0.67
N ILE A 32 -8.13 -3.93 1.49
CA ILE A 32 -7.00 -4.73 1.00
C ILE A 32 -7.47 -6.13 0.67
N LEU A 33 -7.34 -6.50 -0.62
CA LEU A 33 -7.70 -7.83 -1.11
C LEU A 33 -6.54 -8.81 -1.01
N CYS A 34 -5.33 -8.32 -1.21
CA CYS A 34 -4.15 -9.17 -1.29
C CYS A 34 -2.94 -8.36 -0.86
N ARG A 35 -2.02 -9.02 -0.19
CA ARG A 35 -0.79 -8.42 0.26
C ARG A 35 0.35 -9.40 0.02
N GLN A 36 1.42 -8.94 -0.63
CA GLN A 36 2.63 -9.71 -0.83
C GLN A 36 3.83 -8.89 -0.41
N GLY A 37 4.72 -9.51 0.35
CA GLY A 37 5.95 -8.87 0.77
C GLY A 37 7.14 -9.68 0.28
N LEU A 38 8.16 -8.98 -0.22
CA LEU A 38 9.40 -9.60 -0.68
C LEU A 38 10.58 -8.83 -0.11
N PRO A 39 11.25 -9.38 0.90
CA PRO A 39 12.46 -8.74 1.40
C PRO A 39 13.62 -9.00 0.44
N LEU A 40 14.29 -7.92 0.04
CA LEU A 40 15.46 -7.99 -0.84
C LEU A 40 16.68 -7.53 -0.02
N GLN A 41 17.15 -8.42 0.83
CA GLN A 41 18.19 -8.06 1.81
C GLN A 41 19.47 -7.59 1.14
N GLN A 42 19.81 -8.14 -0.01
CA GLN A 42 21.02 -7.75 -0.73
C GLN A 42 20.94 -6.31 -1.23
N HIS A 43 19.73 -5.79 -1.41
CA HIS A 43 19.52 -4.41 -1.86
C HIS A 43 19.15 -3.47 -0.73
N GLY A 44 19.02 -3.98 0.49
CA GLY A 44 18.66 -3.18 1.64
C GLY A 44 17.23 -2.65 1.61
N ILE A 45 16.35 -3.27 0.82
CA ILE A 45 14.95 -2.84 0.72
C ILE A 45 14.02 -4.04 0.86
N ALA A 46 12.78 -3.74 1.22
CA ALA A 46 11.68 -4.70 1.11
C ALA A 46 10.62 -4.09 0.20
N VAL A 47 9.97 -4.92 -0.59
CA VAL A 47 8.90 -4.51 -1.49
C VAL A 47 7.61 -5.09 -0.96
N ILE A 48 6.58 -4.24 -0.78
CA ILE A 48 5.25 -4.68 -0.41
C ILE A 48 4.30 -4.28 -1.53
N SER A 49 3.56 -5.25 -2.04
CA SER A 49 2.59 -5.02 -3.10
C SER A 49 1.20 -5.32 -2.55
N LEU A 50 0.28 -4.38 -2.74
CA LEU A 50 -1.10 -4.49 -2.29
C LEU A 50 -2.03 -4.43 -3.48
N ILE A 51 -3.06 -5.28 -3.44
CA ILE A 51 -4.20 -5.14 -4.35
C ILE A 51 -5.37 -4.70 -3.50
N VAL A 52 -6.02 -3.62 -3.91
CA VAL A 52 -7.04 -2.97 -3.10
C VAL A 52 -8.32 -2.76 -3.90
N SER A 53 -9.46 -2.74 -3.19
CA SER A 53 -10.75 -2.40 -3.75
C SER A 53 -11.44 -1.43 -2.81
N GLY A 54 -11.65 -0.21 -3.26
CA GLY A 54 -12.26 0.81 -2.43
C GLY A 54 -12.49 2.09 -3.21
N THR A 55 -12.96 3.11 -2.51
CA THR A 55 -13.09 4.42 -3.14
C THR A 55 -11.72 5.01 -3.44
N VAL A 56 -11.66 5.90 -4.41
CA VAL A 56 -10.42 6.60 -4.76
C VAL A 56 -9.85 7.31 -3.53
N ASP A 57 -10.71 7.91 -2.73
CA ASP A 57 -10.26 8.63 -1.52
C ASP A 57 -9.60 7.68 -0.53
N ARG A 58 -10.17 6.49 -0.33
CA ARG A 58 -9.59 5.51 0.59
C ARG A 58 -8.25 4.99 0.09
N ILE A 59 -8.19 4.68 -1.22
CA ILE A 59 -6.94 4.18 -1.82
C ILE A 59 -5.85 5.24 -1.72
N ASN A 60 -6.17 6.48 -2.09
CA ASN A 60 -5.20 7.57 -2.00
C ASN A 60 -4.83 7.89 -0.56
N GLY A 61 -5.77 7.74 0.36
CA GLY A 61 -5.49 7.93 1.79
C GLY A 61 -4.46 6.94 2.29
N LEU A 62 -4.62 5.67 1.94
CA LEU A 62 -3.65 4.64 2.30
C LEU A 62 -2.28 4.93 1.70
N CYS A 63 -2.25 5.21 0.40
CA CYS A 63 -0.99 5.50 -0.31
C CYS A 63 -0.28 6.73 0.29
N GLY A 64 -1.04 7.78 0.57
CA GLY A 64 -0.49 9.02 1.13
C GLY A 64 0.08 8.82 2.54
N ARG A 65 -0.64 8.08 3.39
CA ARG A 65 -0.15 7.80 4.74
C ARG A 65 1.10 6.93 4.72
N ALA A 66 1.13 5.93 3.83
CA ALA A 66 2.32 5.08 3.69
C ALA A 66 3.53 5.90 3.23
N GLY A 67 3.34 6.79 2.28
CA GLY A 67 4.42 7.62 1.76
C GLY A 67 4.97 8.65 2.74
N ARG A 68 4.23 8.92 3.83
CA ARG A 68 4.73 9.82 4.89
C ARG A 68 5.61 9.12 5.91
N LEU A 69 5.63 7.79 5.92
CA LEU A 69 6.52 7.08 6.81
C LEU A 69 7.96 7.26 6.34
N ALA A 70 8.88 7.44 7.29
CA ALA A 70 10.29 7.60 6.95
C ALA A 70 10.79 6.36 6.20
N ASP A 71 11.60 6.58 5.19
CA ASP A 71 12.22 5.51 4.40
C ASP A 71 11.22 4.59 3.70
N VAL A 72 10.01 5.11 3.41
CA VAL A 72 8.99 4.40 2.65
C VAL A 72 8.60 5.25 1.44
N GLU A 73 8.70 4.65 0.25
CA GLU A 73 8.14 5.22 -0.97
C GLU A 73 6.88 4.47 -1.32
N ALA A 74 5.83 5.19 -1.72
CA ALA A 74 4.55 4.59 -2.07
C ALA A 74 4.03 5.13 -3.38
N LYS A 75 3.56 4.23 -4.24
CA LYS A 75 2.94 4.59 -5.52
C LYS A 75 1.68 3.77 -5.70
N ALA A 76 0.65 4.41 -6.21
CA ALA A 76 -0.63 3.76 -6.46
C ALA A 76 -1.01 3.87 -7.94
N VAL A 77 -1.62 2.81 -8.44
CA VAL A 77 -2.26 2.81 -9.75
C VAL A 77 -3.70 2.39 -9.51
N VAL A 78 -4.63 3.20 -10.00
CA VAL A 78 -6.06 2.96 -9.79
C VAL A 78 -6.74 2.88 -11.15
N THR A 79 -7.67 1.93 -11.29
CA THR A 79 -8.41 1.80 -12.55
C THR A 79 -9.17 3.10 -12.85
N LYS A 80 -9.29 3.40 -14.13
CA LYS A 80 -10.00 4.61 -14.56
C LYS A 80 -11.49 4.42 -14.60
N GLN A 81 -11.95 3.17 -14.59
CA GLN A 81 -13.36 2.85 -14.68
C GLN A 81 -13.80 2.06 -13.47
N ASN A 82 -15.09 2.24 -13.15
CA ASN A 82 -15.74 1.45 -12.12
C ASN A 82 -15.92 0.02 -12.65
N ASN A 83 -15.55 -0.97 -11.83
CA ASN A 83 -15.60 -2.39 -12.20
C ASN A 83 -16.74 -3.14 -11.50
N ASP A 84 -17.72 -2.43 -11.04
CA ASP A 84 -18.90 -3.04 -10.40
C ASP A 84 -19.74 -3.84 -11.37
#